data_e8327b316c09609e0f5d55a3467240c8
#
_entry.id   e8327b316c09609e0f5d55a3467240c8
#
_cell.length_a   1.000
_cell.length_b   1.000
_cell.length_c   1.000
_cell.angle_alpha   90.00
_cell.angle_beta   90.00
_cell.angle_gamma   90.00
#
_symmetry.space_group_name_H-M   'P 1'
#
loop_
_entity.id
_entity.type
_entity.pdbx_description
1 polymer ?
#
loop_
_entity_poly.entity_id
_entity_poly.type
_entity_poly.pdbx_seq_one_letter_code
_entity_poly.pdbx_strand_id
1 'polypeptide(L)'
;MSKIINSVEQMQIEIDLLAQNVVRNVARIMTEKLKDFIDTDVYSYPETWGGRTGDFGNSWEYSEPIFDFGYVESIISENLMKIQFDGAWSHGSNYSRMEEFNLAEIINNGLDSSNFNFPAIESRPFWDNWMMWANTEFDNLFISESKKYGITMNRSLSFK
;
A
#
# COMPACT_ATOMS: atom_id res chain seq x y z
N MET A 1 -12.35 -29.76 -11.42
CA MET A 1 -12.31 -30.20 -12.84
C MET A 1 -10.92 -29.91 -13.36
N SER A 2 -10.23 -30.92 -13.90
CA SER A 2 -8.94 -30.69 -14.58
C SER A 2 -9.21 -30.03 -15.94
N LYS A 3 -8.55 -28.93 -16.21
CA LYS A 3 -8.65 -28.20 -17.48
C LYS A 3 -7.66 -28.82 -18.46
N ILE A 4 -8.12 -29.19 -19.65
CA ILE A 4 -7.25 -29.75 -20.70
C ILE A 4 -6.66 -28.57 -21.47
N ILE A 5 -5.33 -28.47 -21.48
CA ILE A 5 -4.57 -27.49 -22.24
C ILE A 5 -4.12 -28.13 -23.54
N ASN A 6 -4.56 -27.59 -24.67
CA ASN A 6 -4.34 -28.18 -25.99
C ASN A 6 -3.30 -27.45 -26.86
N SER A 7 -2.80 -26.27 -26.40
CA SER A 7 -1.76 -25.52 -27.12
C SER A 7 -0.83 -24.77 -26.17
N VAL A 8 0.35 -24.39 -26.67
CA VAL A 8 1.32 -23.55 -25.93
C VAL A 8 0.72 -22.19 -25.60
N GLU A 9 -0.10 -21.61 -26.47
CA GLU A 9 -0.77 -20.32 -26.25
C GLU A 9 -1.77 -20.42 -25.10
N GLN A 10 -2.56 -21.50 -25.04
CA GLN A 10 -3.47 -21.73 -23.90
C GLN A 10 -2.70 -21.90 -22.59
N MET A 11 -1.57 -22.60 -22.63
CA MET A 11 -0.71 -22.78 -21.47
C MET A 11 -0.17 -21.41 -20.98
N GLN A 12 0.28 -20.56 -21.90
CA GLN A 12 0.77 -19.23 -21.55
C GLN A 12 -0.32 -18.38 -20.89
N ILE A 13 -1.50 -18.31 -21.47
CA ILE A 13 -2.66 -17.59 -20.92
C ILE A 13 -2.98 -18.08 -19.49
N GLU A 14 -2.98 -19.38 -19.26
CA GLU A 14 -3.26 -19.93 -17.92
C GLU A 14 -2.16 -19.55 -16.91
N ILE A 15 -0.89 -19.58 -17.31
CA ILE A 15 0.23 -19.16 -16.46
C ILE A 15 0.10 -17.68 -16.11
N ASP A 16 -0.20 -16.83 -17.08
CA ASP A 16 -0.37 -15.39 -16.89
C ASP A 16 -1.53 -15.07 -15.94
N LEU A 17 -2.66 -15.76 -16.08
CA LEU A 17 -3.80 -15.62 -15.17
C LEU A 17 -3.47 -16.08 -13.75
N LEU A 18 -2.72 -17.17 -13.60
CA LEU A 18 -2.29 -17.65 -12.29
C LEU A 18 -1.33 -16.64 -11.64
N ALA A 19 -0.37 -16.10 -12.39
CA ALA A 19 0.55 -15.08 -11.92
C ALA A 19 -0.17 -13.81 -11.47
N GLN A 20 -1.14 -13.32 -12.26
CA GLN A 20 -1.97 -12.17 -11.88
C GLN A 20 -2.76 -12.42 -10.59
N ASN A 21 -3.33 -13.61 -10.41
CA ASN A 21 -4.07 -13.95 -9.20
C ASN A 21 -3.16 -13.99 -7.95
N VAL A 22 -1.95 -14.53 -8.09
CA VAL A 22 -0.96 -14.50 -6.99
C VAL A 22 -0.58 -13.08 -6.64
N VAL A 23 -0.20 -12.26 -7.63
CA VAL A 23 0.18 -10.85 -7.41
C VAL A 23 -0.96 -10.06 -6.78
N ARG A 24 -2.21 -10.22 -7.26
CA ARG A 24 -3.39 -9.57 -6.67
C ARG A 24 -3.55 -9.90 -5.19
N ASN A 25 -3.45 -11.18 -4.83
CA ASN A 25 -3.63 -11.62 -3.45
C ASN A 25 -2.51 -11.10 -2.54
N VAL A 26 -1.27 -11.13 -3.01
CA VAL A 26 -0.13 -10.57 -2.27
C VAL A 26 -0.31 -9.06 -2.09
N ALA A 27 -0.62 -8.31 -3.14
CA ALA A 27 -0.85 -6.87 -3.06
C ALA A 27 -1.99 -6.52 -2.08
N ARG A 28 -3.09 -7.28 -2.11
CA ARG A 28 -4.20 -7.13 -1.15
C ARG A 28 -3.73 -7.31 0.30
N ILE A 29 -3.01 -8.43 0.58
CA ILE A 29 -2.51 -8.72 1.93
C ILE A 29 -1.54 -7.63 2.41
N MET A 30 -0.64 -7.19 1.53
CA MET A 30 0.31 -6.13 1.83
C MET A 30 -0.38 -4.80 2.12
N THR A 31 -1.43 -4.46 1.36
CA THR A 31 -2.23 -3.24 1.59
C THR A 31 -3.01 -3.32 2.90
N GLU A 32 -3.63 -4.46 3.21
CA GLU A 32 -4.30 -4.69 4.48
C GLU A 32 -3.32 -4.53 5.65
N LYS A 33 -2.10 -5.08 5.49
CA LYS A 33 -1.07 -4.95 6.51
C LYS A 33 -0.55 -3.52 6.68
N LEU A 34 -0.45 -2.75 5.59
CA LEU A 34 -0.13 -1.32 5.66
C LEU A 34 -1.17 -0.56 6.50
N LYS A 35 -2.45 -0.88 6.33
CA LYS A 35 -3.52 -0.28 7.15
C LYS A 35 -3.39 -0.63 8.62
N ASP A 36 -2.99 -1.86 8.98
CA ASP A 36 -2.70 -2.25 10.36
C ASP A 36 -1.57 -1.39 10.97
N PHE A 37 -0.50 -1.11 10.21
CA PHE A 37 0.57 -0.22 10.65
C PHE A 37 0.09 1.23 10.82
N ILE A 38 -0.75 1.72 9.93
CA ILE A 38 -1.36 3.05 10.07
C ILE A 38 -2.24 3.09 11.34
N ASP A 39 -3.05 2.08 11.59
CA ASP A 39 -3.88 2.02 12.80
C ASP A 39 -3.02 1.99 14.06
N THR A 40 -1.91 1.26 14.05
CA THR A 40 -1.02 1.12 15.20
C THR A 40 -0.12 2.34 15.38
N ASP A 41 0.51 2.82 14.32
CA ASP A 41 1.58 3.83 14.41
C ASP A 41 1.04 5.26 14.26
N VAL A 42 -0.12 5.44 13.62
CA VAL A 42 -0.72 6.76 13.39
C VAL A 42 -1.93 6.98 14.30
N TYR A 43 -2.88 6.06 14.30
CA TYR A 43 -4.15 6.27 14.99
C TYR A 43 -4.14 5.93 16.49
N SER A 44 -3.16 5.17 16.98
CA SER A 44 -3.02 4.89 18.41
C SER A 44 -2.55 6.11 19.22
N TYR A 45 -1.94 7.11 18.57
CA TYR A 45 -1.53 8.34 19.25
C TYR A 45 -2.72 9.20 19.63
N PRO A 46 -2.66 9.98 20.75
CA PRO A 46 -3.71 10.90 21.12
C PRO A 46 -4.01 11.89 19.99
N GLU A 47 -5.29 12.19 19.80
CA GLU A 47 -5.70 13.25 18.89
C GLU A 47 -5.20 14.61 19.42
N THR A 48 -4.36 15.27 18.63
CA THR A 48 -3.94 16.64 18.93
C THR A 48 -4.76 17.67 18.16
N TRP A 49 -5.52 17.27 17.14
CA TRP A 49 -6.22 18.16 16.19
C TRP A 49 -7.47 17.46 15.64
N GLY A 50 -8.63 18.05 15.84
CA GLY A 50 -9.97 17.70 15.32
C GLY A 50 -10.16 16.29 14.77
N GLY A 51 -11.29 15.68 14.96
CA GLY A 51 -11.59 14.25 14.77
C GLY A 51 -10.88 13.55 13.61
N ARG A 52 -10.33 12.38 13.89
CA ARG A 52 -9.75 11.49 12.86
C ARG A 52 -10.89 10.80 12.12
N THR A 53 -10.93 10.96 10.81
CA THR A 53 -11.97 10.34 9.97
C THR A 53 -11.62 8.88 9.60
N GLY A 54 -10.36 8.46 9.80
CA GLY A 54 -9.87 7.18 9.30
C GLY A 54 -9.58 7.18 7.79
N ASP A 55 -9.76 8.31 7.12
CA ASP A 55 -9.64 8.42 5.67
C ASP A 55 -8.22 8.13 5.19
N PHE A 56 -7.19 8.52 5.95
CA PHE A 56 -5.81 8.24 5.59
C PHE A 56 -5.54 6.74 5.51
N GLY A 57 -5.98 5.93 6.48
CA GLY A 57 -5.86 4.48 6.41
C GLY A 57 -6.66 3.88 5.25
N ASN A 58 -7.82 4.46 4.94
CA ASN A 58 -8.70 4.01 3.85
C ASN A 58 -8.28 4.52 2.47
N SER A 59 -7.37 5.49 2.38
CA SER A 59 -6.88 6.01 1.10
C SER A 59 -5.92 5.05 0.38
N TRP A 60 -5.30 4.13 1.11
CA TRP A 60 -4.37 3.17 0.54
C TRP A 60 -5.09 2.05 -0.19
N GLU A 61 -4.69 1.84 -1.44
CA GLU A 61 -5.26 0.83 -2.33
C GLU A 61 -4.18 0.21 -3.22
N TYR A 62 -4.48 -0.94 -3.80
CA TYR A 62 -3.62 -1.57 -4.79
C TYR A 62 -4.30 -1.55 -6.17
N SER A 63 -3.50 -1.47 -7.22
CA SER A 63 -4.01 -1.57 -8.59
C SER A 63 -4.32 -3.02 -8.96
N GLU A 64 -5.25 -3.23 -9.88
CA GLU A 64 -5.39 -4.54 -10.53
C GLU A 64 -4.07 -4.91 -11.21
N PRO A 65 -3.63 -6.18 -11.10
CA PRO A 65 -2.39 -6.62 -11.72
C PRO A 65 -2.41 -6.45 -13.23
N ILE A 66 -1.34 -5.87 -13.76
CA ILE A 66 -1.11 -5.70 -15.20
C ILE A 66 -0.02 -6.68 -15.62
N PHE A 67 -0.25 -7.40 -16.69
CA PHE A 67 0.77 -8.22 -17.34
C PHE A 67 1.42 -7.41 -18.47
N ASP A 68 2.73 -7.23 -18.38
CA ASP A 68 3.51 -6.51 -19.38
C ASP A 68 4.87 -7.17 -19.61
N PHE A 69 5.22 -7.43 -20.86
CA PHE A 69 6.52 -7.97 -21.33
C PHE A 69 7.14 -9.09 -20.46
N GLY A 70 6.31 -10.01 -19.94
CA GLY A 70 6.79 -11.18 -19.20
C GLY A 70 6.91 -10.98 -17.69
N TYR A 71 6.43 -9.87 -17.15
CA TYR A 71 6.26 -9.66 -15.71
C TYR A 71 4.83 -9.25 -15.36
N VAL A 72 4.46 -9.44 -14.11
CA VAL A 72 3.17 -9.01 -13.57
C VAL A 72 3.43 -8.05 -12.44
N GLU A 73 2.78 -6.89 -12.47
CA GLU A 73 2.91 -5.87 -11.43
C GLU A 73 1.56 -5.43 -10.88
N SER A 74 1.56 -5.03 -9.62
CA SER A 74 0.50 -4.30 -8.95
C SER A 74 1.13 -3.23 -8.08
N ILE A 75 0.57 -2.03 -8.09
CA ILE A 75 1.10 -0.87 -7.38
C ILE A 75 0.22 -0.62 -6.16
N ILE A 76 0.85 -0.48 -4.99
CA ILE A 76 0.20 0.00 -3.77
C ILE A 76 0.43 1.51 -3.70
N SER A 77 -0.64 2.28 -3.64
CA SER A 77 -0.58 3.74 -3.66
C SER A 77 -1.64 4.37 -2.77
N GLU A 78 -1.38 5.61 -2.37
CA GLU A 78 -2.33 6.45 -1.67
C GLU A 78 -3.26 7.15 -2.69
N ASN A 79 -4.56 7.04 -2.49
CA ASN A 79 -5.56 7.78 -3.25
C ASN A 79 -6.00 9.01 -2.46
N LEU A 80 -5.36 10.14 -2.72
CA LEU A 80 -5.59 11.40 -2.03
C LEU A 80 -7.04 11.90 -2.16
N MET A 81 -7.77 11.49 -3.19
CA MET A 81 -9.19 11.87 -3.38
C MET A 81 -10.11 11.26 -2.32
N LYS A 82 -9.66 10.24 -1.61
CA LYS A 82 -10.40 9.61 -0.50
C LYS A 82 -10.19 10.30 0.84
N ILE A 83 -9.23 11.22 0.94
CA ILE A 83 -8.95 11.94 2.17
C ILE A 83 -9.80 13.19 2.20
N GLN A 84 -10.75 13.24 3.14
CA GLN A 84 -11.51 14.45 3.42
C GLN A 84 -10.76 15.26 4.46
N PHE A 85 -10.23 16.40 4.04
CA PHE A 85 -9.70 17.38 4.97
C PHE A 85 -10.89 18.11 5.59
N ASP A 86 -11.23 17.78 6.84
CA ASP A 86 -12.29 18.48 7.56
C ASP A 86 -11.96 19.96 7.64
N GLY A 87 -13.00 20.82 7.53
CA GLY A 87 -12.90 22.27 7.44
C GLY A 87 -12.14 22.98 8.57
N ALA A 88 -11.74 22.26 9.65
CA ALA A 88 -10.84 22.78 10.68
C ALA A 88 -9.44 23.17 10.11
N TRP A 89 -9.05 22.62 8.99
CA TRP A 89 -7.83 22.98 8.25
C TRP A 89 -8.08 24.15 7.27
N SER A 90 -9.32 24.59 7.12
CA SER A 90 -9.73 25.64 6.17
C SER A 90 -9.45 27.06 6.66
N HIS A 91 -8.69 27.26 7.73
CA HIS A 91 -8.31 28.58 8.19
C HIS A 91 -7.25 29.24 7.30
N GLY A 92 -7.66 29.58 6.09
CA GLY A 92 -6.87 30.46 5.22
C GLY A 92 -6.64 29.89 3.82
N SER A 93 -6.46 30.78 2.88
CA SER A 93 -6.25 30.65 1.45
C SER A 93 -5.07 29.75 0.98
N ASN A 94 -4.58 28.85 1.80
CA ASN A 94 -3.43 28.00 1.53
C ASN A 94 -3.81 26.53 1.22
N TYR A 95 -5.08 26.26 0.95
CA TYR A 95 -5.56 24.92 0.59
C TYR A 95 -4.88 24.37 -0.67
N SER A 96 -4.53 25.23 -1.61
CA SER A 96 -3.82 24.85 -2.84
C SER A 96 -2.36 24.41 -2.60
N ARG A 97 -1.82 24.62 -1.40
CA ARG A 97 -0.45 24.18 -1.07
C ARG A 97 -0.41 22.78 -0.45
N MET A 98 -1.51 22.27 0.07
CA MET A 98 -1.52 20.90 0.64
C MET A 98 -1.54 19.82 -0.42
N GLU A 99 -2.01 20.12 -1.63
CA GLU A 99 -1.87 19.22 -2.78
C GLU A 99 -0.40 18.98 -3.19
N GLU A 100 0.50 19.89 -2.77
CA GLU A 100 1.94 19.76 -3.01
C GLU A 100 2.65 18.94 -1.90
N PHE A 101 1.99 18.66 -0.76
CA PHE A 101 2.60 17.92 0.34
C PHE A 101 2.16 16.45 0.30
N ASN A 102 3.14 15.57 0.25
CA ASN A 102 2.92 14.15 0.47
C ASN A 102 2.54 13.91 1.94
N LEU A 103 1.24 13.73 2.20
CA LEU A 103 0.72 13.55 3.57
C LEU A 103 1.37 12.33 4.25
N ALA A 104 1.58 11.25 3.52
CA ALA A 104 2.25 10.05 4.03
C ALA A 104 3.68 10.35 4.49
N GLU A 105 4.42 11.15 3.73
CA GLU A 105 5.78 11.57 4.08
C GLU A 105 5.81 12.45 5.33
N ILE A 106 4.88 13.40 5.44
CA ILE A 106 4.75 14.26 6.62
C ILE A 106 4.43 13.43 7.87
N ILE A 107 3.51 12.49 7.77
CA ILE A 107 3.16 11.63 8.89
C ILE A 107 4.34 10.72 9.26
N ASN A 108 5.00 10.12 8.28
CA ASN A 108 6.12 9.22 8.52
C ASN A 108 7.31 9.93 9.16
N ASN A 109 7.70 11.08 8.63
CA ASN A 109 8.91 11.80 9.01
C ASN A 109 8.69 12.87 10.08
N GLY A 110 7.43 13.28 10.27
CA GLY A 110 7.08 14.44 11.08
C GLY A 110 7.27 15.75 10.32
N LEU A 111 6.82 16.86 10.93
CA LEU A 111 6.98 18.20 10.41
C LEU A 111 7.44 19.13 11.51
N ASP A 112 8.57 19.82 11.30
CA ASP A 112 9.04 20.86 12.19
C ASP A 112 8.21 22.14 12.01
N SER A 113 7.70 22.68 13.11
CA SER A 113 6.88 23.90 13.13
C SER A 113 7.65 25.20 12.86
N SER A 114 8.98 25.15 12.80
CA SER A 114 9.84 26.36 12.70
C SER A 114 9.56 27.19 11.44
N ASN A 115 8.99 26.62 10.40
CA ASN A 115 8.70 27.27 9.12
C ASN A 115 7.20 27.51 8.85
N PHE A 116 6.33 27.06 9.75
CA PHE A 116 4.88 27.12 9.56
C PHE A 116 4.22 27.54 10.88
N ASN A 117 3.15 28.32 10.81
CA ASN A 117 2.31 28.65 11.98
C ASN A 117 1.47 27.43 12.46
N PHE A 118 1.96 26.21 12.30
CA PHE A 118 1.33 24.99 12.75
C PHE A 118 2.17 24.35 13.86
N PRO A 119 1.58 23.64 14.81
CA PRO A 119 2.36 22.86 15.75
C PRO A 119 3.14 21.77 15.03
N ALA A 120 4.28 21.41 15.62
CA ALA A 120 5.09 20.31 15.15
C ALA A 120 4.27 19.01 15.08
N ILE A 121 4.43 18.25 14.00
CA ILE A 121 3.88 16.92 13.86
C ILE A 121 5.00 15.96 14.21
N GLU A 122 4.80 15.14 15.24
CA GLU A 122 5.75 14.10 15.61
C GLU A 122 5.80 13.02 14.51
N SER A 123 7.01 12.54 14.24
CA SER A 123 7.23 11.42 13.32
C SER A 123 6.46 10.17 13.78
N ARG A 124 5.80 9.53 12.85
CA ARG A 124 5.07 8.28 13.05
C ARG A 124 5.48 7.32 11.93
N PRO A 125 6.52 6.52 12.13
CA PRO A 125 7.22 5.81 11.05
C PRO A 125 6.47 4.56 10.56
N PHE A 126 5.17 4.70 10.26
CA PHE A 126 4.31 3.61 9.80
C PHE A 126 4.81 3.00 8.49
N TRP A 127 5.33 3.85 7.58
CA TRP A 127 5.83 3.41 6.30
C TRP A 127 7.13 2.62 6.45
N ASP A 128 8.06 3.12 7.25
CA ASP A 128 9.32 2.44 7.50
C ASP A 128 9.12 1.10 8.20
N ASN A 129 8.20 1.05 9.17
CA ASN A 129 7.83 -0.17 9.86
C ASN A 129 7.17 -1.19 8.91
N TRP A 130 6.27 -0.72 8.06
CA TRP A 130 5.66 -1.56 7.03
C TRP A 130 6.70 -2.07 6.02
N MET A 131 7.61 -1.22 5.55
CA MET A 131 8.68 -1.61 4.63
C MET A 131 9.61 -2.66 5.22
N MET A 132 9.97 -2.53 6.52
CA MET A 132 10.75 -3.55 7.22
C MET A 132 10.03 -4.89 7.27
N TRP A 133 8.74 -4.88 7.62
CA TRP A 133 7.90 -6.07 7.60
C TRP A 133 7.78 -6.65 6.19
N ALA A 134 7.49 -5.83 5.20
CA ALA A 134 7.34 -6.23 3.81
C ALA A 134 8.60 -6.92 3.28
N ASN A 135 9.77 -6.35 3.52
CA ASN A 135 11.06 -6.95 3.13
C ASN A 135 11.32 -8.31 3.79
N THR A 136 10.77 -8.55 4.98
CA THR A 136 10.92 -9.82 5.69
C THR A 136 9.92 -10.87 5.22
N GLU A 137 8.68 -10.48 4.97
CA GLU A 137 7.57 -11.41 4.76
C GLU A 137 7.17 -11.59 3.29
N PHE A 138 7.63 -10.72 2.38
CA PHE A 138 7.21 -10.75 0.97
C PHE A 138 7.40 -12.12 0.31
N ASP A 139 8.58 -12.71 0.46
CA ASP A 139 8.90 -14.02 -0.13
C ASP A 139 7.99 -15.12 0.43
N ASN A 140 7.74 -15.11 1.73
CA ASN A 140 6.87 -16.07 2.40
C ASN A 140 5.42 -15.95 1.91
N LEU A 141 4.93 -14.73 1.80
CA LEU A 141 3.58 -14.45 1.28
C LEU A 141 3.46 -14.91 -0.16
N PHE A 142 4.40 -14.54 -1.01
CA PHE A 142 4.37 -14.89 -2.42
C PHE A 142 4.43 -16.39 -2.64
N ILE A 143 5.31 -17.10 -1.93
CA ILE A 143 5.40 -18.57 -1.96
C ILE A 143 4.11 -19.21 -1.45
N SER A 144 3.55 -18.68 -0.36
CA SER A 144 2.31 -19.18 0.22
C SER A 144 1.13 -19.03 -0.74
N GLU A 145 0.97 -17.86 -1.35
CA GLU A 145 -0.09 -17.60 -2.32
C GLU A 145 0.10 -18.43 -3.59
N SER A 146 1.33 -18.57 -4.10
CA SER A 146 1.64 -19.41 -5.26
C SER A 146 1.24 -20.86 -5.05
N LYS A 147 1.48 -21.41 -3.86
CA LYS A 147 1.10 -22.79 -3.52
C LYS A 147 -0.40 -23.04 -3.60
N LYS A 148 -1.25 -22.06 -3.32
CA LYS A 148 -2.71 -22.19 -3.43
C LYS A 148 -3.15 -22.49 -4.86
N TYR A 149 -2.35 -22.09 -5.85
CA TYR A 149 -2.57 -22.34 -7.28
C TYR A 149 -1.74 -23.49 -7.83
N GLY A 150 -1.09 -24.28 -6.95
CA GLY A 150 -0.26 -25.41 -7.36
C GLY A 150 1.10 -25.02 -7.95
N ILE A 151 1.51 -23.76 -7.77
CA ILE A 151 2.81 -23.26 -8.25
C ILE A 151 3.86 -23.51 -7.16
N THR A 152 4.94 -24.21 -7.51
CA THR A 152 6.09 -24.39 -6.63
C THR A 152 7.22 -23.48 -7.08
N MET A 153 7.64 -22.58 -6.19
CA MET A 153 8.74 -21.64 -6.45
C MET A 153 10.03 -22.14 -5.81
N ASN A 154 11.11 -22.09 -6.58
CA ASN A 154 12.44 -22.54 -6.15
C ASN A 154 13.44 -21.37 -5.97
N ARG A 155 13.00 -20.12 -6.01
CA ARG A 155 13.85 -18.94 -5.85
C ARG A 155 13.21 -17.96 -4.88
N SER A 156 14.07 -17.27 -4.13
CA SER A 156 13.70 -16.06 -3.42
C SER A 156 13.39 -14.92 -4.42
N LEU A 157 12.41 -14.12 -4.08
CA LEU A 157 12.00 -12.93 -4.82
C LEU A 157 12.57 -11.71 -4.12
N SER A 158 12.65 -10.60 -4.79
CA SER A 158 13.01 -9.33 -4.16
C SER A 158 11.83 -8.38 -4.20
N PHE A 159 11.51 -7.80 -3.07
CA PHE A 159 10.62 -6.65 -2.95
C PHE A 159 11.42 -5.37 -3.24
N LYS A 160 10.89 -4.49 -4.10
CA LYS A 160 11.52 -3.21 -4.43
C LYS A 160 10.58 -2.06 -4.14
#